data_48079f440d30fab156dd414e4d41b44b
#
_entry.id   48079f440d30fab156dd414e4d41b44b
#
_cell.length_a   1.000
_cell.length_b   1.000
_cell.length_c   1.000
_cell.angle_alpha   90.00
_cell.angle_beta   90.00
_cell.angle_gamma   90.00
#
_symmetry.space_group_name_H-M   'P 1'
#
loop_
_entity.id
_entity.type
_entity.pdbx_description
1 polymer ?
#
loop_
_entity_poly.entity_id
_entity_poly.type
_entity_poly.pdbx_seq_one_letter_code
_entity_poly.pdbx_strand_id
1 'polypeptide(L)'
;MTLDIRARKRLTQQFTLDVDFTVPPGVTILFGASGSGKTTLLRCVAGLLRPDAGSLVVGGDVLFDADRGIDVRPSQRRFGFVFQHLALFPHLTAAENIGYGLSGVTASERRTRVAEIAESLRISAVLNRRPSEISGGQRQRVGLARSVVTAPRVLLLDEPLSALDHDTQSRIIEDLRRWNSAHRIPILYVTHSHREVFALGERVIVLSNGAVVADGAPDEVMNAPETDLMALLTGFENVLDAVVETRSVTAGVMRVRLPTPTGLPPLGARAEEGTSNGGRPPPSRGGGIPERGVELEVPLTSSHPSAPIRVAIRAGDIIVATEPPRGLSARNVLPGRIIALTAEGSRVTLSVDVGAHLLVHVTPTARETLRLQAGSAVWLVIKTHSCRVVSADEPRVAS
;
A
#
# COMPACT_ATOMS: atom_id res chain seq x y z
N MET A 1 4.82 -18.77 -19.10
CA MET A 1 4.19 -17.84 -20.08
C MET A 1 4.17 -16.47 -19.41
N THR A 2 4.69 -15.43 -20.06
CA THR A 2 4.74 -14.05 -19.54
C THR A 2 3.67 -13.19 -20.19
N LEU A 3 3.32 -12.08 -19.54
CA LEU A 3 2.51 -11.01 -20.10
C LEU A 3 3.40 -9.76 -20.20
N ASP A 4 3.71 -9.31 -21.41
CA ASP A 4 4.49 -8.11 -21.66
C ASP A 4 3.55 -6.96 -22.00
N ILE A 5 3.69 -5.86 -21.26
CA ILE A 5 2.81 -4.70 -21.32
C ILE A 5 3.62 -3.46 -21.65
N ARG A 6 3.33 -2.86 -22.80
CA ARG A 6 3.71 -1.49 -23.12
C ARG A 6 2.42 -0.75 -23.47
N ALA A 7 2.02 0.22 -22.66
CA ALA A 7 0.74 0.86 -22.85
C ALA A 7 0.81 2.36 -22.53
N ARG A 8 0.43 3.17 -23.51
CA ARG A 8 0.24 4.59 -23.32
C ARG A 8 -1.22 4.94 -23.54
N LYS A 9 -1.83 5.66 -22.57
CA LYS A 9 -3.23 6.09 -22.65
C LYS A 9 -3.40 7.46 -22.02
N ARG A 10 -3.80 8.43 -22.81
CA ARG A 10 -4.20 9.76 -22.32
C ARG A 10 -5.67 9.73 -21.89
N LEU A 11 -5.93 10.01 -20.62
CA LEU A 11 -7.29 10.07 -20.07
C LEU A 11 -7.81 11.49 -19.98
N THR A 12 -6.95 12.43 -19.59
CA THR A 12 -7.27 13.85 -19.52
C THR A 12 -6.10 14.67 -20.09
N GLN A 13 -6.22 15.99 -20.12
CA GLN A 13 -5.08 16.85 -20.49
C GLN A 13 -3.91 16.74 -19.48
N GLN A 14 -4.23 16.41 -18.21
CA GLN A 14 -3.25 16.36 -17.11
C GLN A 14 -2.83 14.97 -16.72
N PHE A 15 -3.52 13.92 -17.20
CA PHE A 15 -3.21 12.53 -16.81
C PHE A 15 -3.00 11.63 -18.04
N THR A 16 -1.81 11.06 -18.10
CA THR A 16 -1.43 10.06 -19.10
C THR A 16 -0.87 8.84 -18.38
N LEU A 17 -1.44 7.67 -18.65
CA LEU A 17 -0.83 6.39 -18.30
C LEU A 17 0.26 6.10 -19.32
N ASP A 18 1.49 5.81 -18.87
CA ASP A 18 2.62 5.44 -19.73
C ASP A 18 3.48 4.42 -18.97
N VAL A 19 3.39 3.16 -19.37
CA VAL A 19 4.01 2.04 -18.66
C VAL A 19 4.65 1.04 -19.62
N ASP A 20 5.76 0.45 -19.16
CA ASP A 20 6.49 -0.62 -19.86
C ASP A 20 7.04 -1.60 -18.81
N PHE A 21 6.48 -2.81 -18.75
CA PHE A 21 6.94 -3.87 -17.84
C PHE A 21 6.39 -5.24 -18.22
N THR A 22 7.00 -6.29 -17.66
CA THR A 22 6.61 -7.69 -17.85
C THR A 22 6.02 -8.28 -16.60
N VAL A 23 4.95 -9.07 -16.72
CA VAL A 23 4.32 -9.84 -15.63
C VAL A 23 4.70 -11.31 -15.81
N PRO A 24 5.59 -11.88 -14.96
CA PRO A 24 5.96 -13.29 -15.01
C PRO A 24 4.82 -14.18 -14.48
N PRO A 25 4.91 -15.52 -14.64
CA PRO A 25 4.05 -16.45 -13.92
C PRO A 25 4.19 -16.27 -12.42
N GLY A 26 3.06 -16.21 -11.71
CA GLY A 26 2.99 -15.88 -10.30
C GLY A 26 2.21 -14.60 -10.06
N VAL A 27 2.26 -14.07 -8.85
CA VAL A 27 1.50 -12.87 -8.47
C VAL A 27 2.36 -11.63 -8.53
N THR A 28 2.08 -10.76 -9.51
CA THR A 28 2.62 -9.40 -9.56
C THR A 28 1.60 -8.43 -9.00
N ILE A 29 1.95 -7.76 -7.93
CA ILE A 29 1.13 -6.71 -7.31
C ILE A 29 1.32 -5.40 -8.07
N LEU A 30 0.21 -4.75 -8.41
CA LEU A 30 0.19 -3.37 -8.87
C LEU A 30 -0.27 -2.48 -7.72
N PHE A 31 0.68 -1.81 -7.10
CA PHE A 31 0.47 -0.96 -5.91
C PHE A 31 0.48 0.53 -6.28
N GLY A 32 -0.14 1.38 -5.48
CA GLY A 32 -0.11 2.85 -5.65
C GLY A 32 -1.35 3.53 -5.09
N ALA A 33 -1.31 4.86 -4.98
CA ALA A 33 -2.40 5.67 -4.48
C ALA A 33 -3.67 5.57 -5.36
N SER A 34 -4.81 5.95 -4.80
CA SER A 34 -6.04 6.11 -5.60
C SER A 34 -5.82 7.12 -6.72
N GLY A 35 -6.31 6.84 -7.92
CA GLY A 35 -6.11 7.69 -9.09
C GLY A 35 -4.76 7.52 -9.81
N SER A 36 -3.84 6.67 -9.36
CA SER A 36 -2.55 6.46 -10.02
C SER A 36 -2.61 5.77 -11.40
N GLY A 37 -3.78 5.24 -11.81
CA GLY A 37 -3.99 4.61 -13.10
C GLY A 37 -4.11 3.09 -13.11
N LYS A 38 -4.10 2.42 -11.94
CA LYS A 38 -4.13 0.94 -11.80
C LYS A 38 -5.31 0.29 -12.52
N THR A 39 -6.54 0.71 -12.22
CA THR A 39 -7.75 0.21 -12.87
C THR A 39 -7.77 0.51 -14.36
N THR A 40 -7.24 1.68 -14.78
CA THR A 40 -7.10 2.04 -16.20
C THR A 40 -6.18 1.06 -16.91
N LEU A 41 -5.03 0.74 -16.31
CA LEU A 41 -4.09 -0.23 -16.84
C LEU A 41 -4.75 -1.62 -16.98
N LEU A 42 -5.43 -2.11 -15.92
CA LEU A 42 -6.14 -3.39 -16.01
C LEU A 42 -7.16 -3.41 -17.15
N ARG A 43 -7.91 -2.33 -17.34
CA ARG A 43 -8.88 -2.21 -18.44
C ARG A 43 -8.20 -2.20 -19.82
N CYS A 44 -7.03 -1.57 -19.93
CA CYS A 44 -6.23 -1.62 -21.16
C CYS A 44 -5.77 -3.06 -21.46
N VAL A 45 -5.21 -3.75 -20.45
CA VAL A 45 -4.77 -5.14 -20.57
C VAL A 45 -5.92 -6.08 -20.92
N ALA A 46 -7.08 -5.89 -20.30
CA ALA A 46 -8.28 -6.68 -20.61
C ALA A 46 -8.90 -6.39 -22.00
N GLY A 47 -8.50 -5.30 -22.67
CA GLY A 47 -9.10 -4.83 -23.91
C GLY A 47 -10.43 -4.12 -23.75
N LEU A 48 -10.78 -3.74 -22.51
CA LEU A 48 -11.97 -2.95 -22.20
C LEU A 48 -11.76 -1.45 -22.45
N LEU A 49 -10.52 -1.03 -22.52
CA LEU A 49 -10.09 0.30 -22.91
C LEU A 49 -8.92 0.17 -23.89
N ARG A 50 -9.03 0.80 -25.06
CA ARG A 50 -7.97 0.76 -26.05
C ARG A 50 -6.84 1.74 -25.68
N PRO A 51 -5.56 1.27 -25.56
CA PRO A 51 -4.41 2.17 -25.47
C PRO A 51 -4.27 3.04 -26.72
N ASP A 52 -3.63 4.20 -26.56
CA ASP A 52 -3.35 5.10 -27.70
C ASP A 52 -2.08 4.69 -28.43
N ALA A 53 -1.11 4.07 -27.71
CA ALA A 53 0.13 3.54 -28.28
C ALA A 53 0.62 2.34 -27.45
N GLY A 54 1.58 1.59 -27.99
CA GLY A 54 2.24 0.47 -27.35
C GLY A 54 1.76 -0.89 -27.84
N SER A 55 2.07 -1.93 -27.07
CA SER A 55 1.77 -3.33 -27.40
C SER A 55 1.45 -4.17 -26.16
N LEU A 56 0.70 -5.25 -26.37
CA LEU A 56 0.37 -6.24 -25.36
C LEU A 56 0.64 -7.63 -25.93
N VAL A 57 1.54 -8.39 -25.28
CA VAL A 57 1.95 -9.72 -25.75
C VAL A 57 1.81 -10.74 -24.62
N VAL A 58 1.27 -11.91 -24.90
CA VAL A 58 1.12 -13.00 -23.93
C VAL A 58 1.71 -14.28 -24.50
N GLY A 59 2.84 -14.72 -23.94
CA GLY A 59 3.50 -15.95 -24.37
C GLY A 59 3.87 -15.95 -25.87
N GLY A 60 4.19 -14.80 -26.44
CA GLY A 60 4.51 -14.59 -27.87
C GLY A 60 3.31 -14.19 -28.73
N ASP A 61 2.06 -14.35 -28.27
CA ASP A 61 0.88 -13.91 -29.02
C ASP A 61 0.64 -12.41 -28.81
N VAL A 62 0.61 -11.63 -29.91
CA VAL A 62 0.30 -10.20 -29.90
C VAL A 62 -1.20 -10.00 -29.78
N LEU A 63 -1.65 -9.42 -28.67
CA LEU A 63 -3.07 -9.14 -28.40
C LEU A 63 -3.46 -7.69 -28.71
N PHE A 64 -2.50 -6.78 -28.63
CA PHE A 64 -2.64 -5.39 -29.02
C PHE A 64 -1.30 -4.90 -29.58
N ASP A 65 -1.35 -4.12 -30.64
CA ASP A 65 -0.20 -3.42 -31.19
C ASP A 65 -0.73 -2.21 -31.97
N ALA A 66 -0.44 -1.02 -31.47
CA ALA A 66 -0.95 0.23 -32.03
C ALA A 66 -0.40 0.48 -33.45
N ASP A 67 0.88 0.21 -33.66
CA ASP A 67 1.58 0.47 -34.94
C ASP A 67 1.14 -0.52 -36.03
N ARG A 68 0.83 -1.75 -35.64
CA ARG A 68 0.37 -2.81 -36.55
C ARG A 68 -1.15 -2.87 -36.71
N GLY A 69 -1.89 -2.03 -35.94
CA GLY A 69 -3.36 -2.01 -35.96
C GLY A 69 -4.02 -3.27 -35.36
N ILE A 70 -3.29 -4.04 -34.56
CA ILE A 70 -3.80 -5.25 -33.92
C ILE A 70 -4.54 -4.87 -32.65
N ASP A 71 -5.81 -5.34 -32.50
CA ASP A 71 -6.61 -5.18 -31.29
C ASP A 71 -7.56 -6.36 -31.10
N VAL A 72 -7.08 -7.37 -30.38
CA VAL A 72 -7.86 -8.59 -30.12
C VAL A 72 -8.99 -8.27 -29.14
N ARG A 73 -10.22 -8.66 -29.48
CA ARG A 73 -11.42 -8.42 -28.64
C ARG A 73 -11.27 -9.04 -27.25
N PRO A 74 -11.83 -8.44 -26.19
CA PRO A 74 -11.72 -8.96 -24.82
C PRO A 74 -12.09 -10.45 -24.67
N SER A 75 -13.18 -10.87 -25.33
CA SER A 75 -13.65 -12.28 -25.29
C SER A 75 -12.66 -13.29 -25.88
N GLN A 76 -11.76 -12.85 -26.76
CA GLN A 76 -10.78 -13.69 -27.42
C GLN A 76 -9.41 -13.69 -26.72
N ARG A 77 -9.16 -12.75 -25.78
CA ARG A 77 -7.92 -12.68 -25.01
C ARG A 77 -7.76 -13.83 -24.02
N ARG A 78 -8.85 -14.50 -23.65
CA ARG A 78 -8.89 -15.61 -22.68
C ARG A 78 -8.30 -15.20 -21.33
N PHE A 79 -8.66 -14.01 -20.84
CA PHE A 79 -8.30 -13.49 -19.53
C PHE A 79 -9.42 -13.70 -18.52
N GLY A 80 -9.05 -14.05 -17.27
CA GLY A 80 -9.94 -13.93 -16.14
C GLY A 80 -9.89 -12.51 -15.60
N PHE A 81 -11.04 -11.90 -15.31
CA PHE A 81 -11.11 -10.57 -14.71
C PHE A 81 -12.06 -10.58 -13.51
N VAL A 82 -11.57 -10.11 -12.37
CA VAL A 82 -12.37 -9.82 -11.17
C VAL A 82 -12.42 -8.31 -10.98
N PHE A 83 -13.58 -7.74 -11.16
CA PHE A 83 -13.84 -6.32 -10.95
C PHE A 83 -13.97 -6.01 -9.45
N GLN A 84 -13.65 -4.80 -9.04
CA GLN A 84 -13.81 -4.30 -7.67
C GLN A 84 -15.25 -4.53 -7.14
N HIS A 85 -16.28 -4.37 -7.97
CA HIS A 85 -17.68 -4.62 -7.64
C HIS A 85 -18.18 -6.00 -8.08
N LEU A 86 -17.33 -7.02 -8.16
CA LEU A 86 -17.58 -8.42 -8.50
C LEU A 86 -18.44 -8.66 -9.76
N ALA A 87 -19.38 -7.79 -10.07
CA ALA A 87 -20.32 -7.87 -11.21
C ALA A 87 -20.97 -9.26 -11.36
N LEU A 88 -21.42 -9.88 -10.24
CA LEU A 88 -22.18 -11.11 -10.28
C LEU A 88 -23.58 -10.86 -10.83
N PHE A 89 -24.10 -11.80 -11.60
CA PHE A 89 -25.47 -11.75 -12.12
C PHE A 89 -26.45 -12.05 -10.98
N PRO A 90 -27.28 -11.09 -10.54
CA PRO A 90 -28.09 -11.25 -9.33
C PRO A 90 -29.23 -12.27 -9.49
N HIS A 91 -29.66 -12.53 -10.71
CA HIS A 91 -30.75 -13.49 -11.05
C HIS A 91 -30.26 -14.92 -11.24
N LEU A 92 -28.95 -15.14 -11.34
CA LEU A 92 -28.33 -16.46 -11.48
C LEU A 92 -27.84 -16.99 -10.13
N THR A 93 -27.86 -18.29 -9.97
CA THR A 93 -27.24 -19.01 -8.83
C THR A 93 -25.72 -18.88 -8.88
N ALA A 94 -25.04 -19.27 -7.80
CA ALA A 94 -23.57 -19.31 -7.76
C ALA A 94 -23.02 -20.26 -8.84
N ALA A 95 -23.61 -21.44 -9.02
CA ALA A 95 -23.18 -22.37 -10.06
C ALA A 95 -23.34 -21.80 -11.47
N GLU A 96 -24.45 -21.13 -11.75
CA GLU A 96 -24.69 -20.46 -13.04
C GLU A 96 -23.76 -19.28 -13.27
N ASN A 97 -23.51 -18.49 -12.23
CA ASN A 97 -22.49 -17.42 -12.29
C ASN A 97 -21.10 -17.97 -12.63
N ILE A 98 -20.65 -19.03 -11.93
CA ILE A 98 -19.35 -19.66 -12.18
C ILE A 98 -19.30 -20.20 -13.61
N GLY A 99 -20.31 -20.98 -14.01
CA GLY A 99 -20.37 -21.62 -15.32
C GLY A 99 -20.66 -20.69 -16.50
N TYR A 100 -20.91 -19.39 -16.26
CA TYR A 100 -21.37 -18.46 -17.30
C TYR A 100 -20.39 -18.32 -18.47
N GLY A 101 -19.08 -18.29 -18.19
CA GLY A 101 -18.04 -18.16 -19.21
C GLY A 101 -17.71 -19.46 -19.95
N LEU A 102 -18.27 -20.59 -19.54
CA LEU A 102 -18.04 -21.90 -20.18
C LEU A 102 -18.91 -22.05 -21.41
N SER A 103 -18.42 -21.62 -22.56
CA SER A 103 -19.06 -21.82 -23.86
C SER A 103 -18.47 -23.03 -24.60
N GLY A 104 -19.27 -23.72 -25.40
CA GLY A 104 -18.81 -24.82 -26.24
C GLY A 104 -18.49 -26.13 -25.49
N VAL A 105 -18.87 -26.25 -24.23
CA VAL A 105 -18.75 -27.50 -23.43
C VAL A 105 -20.11 -28.15 -23.17
N THR A 106 -20.12 -29.44 -22.97
CA THR A 106 -21.36 -30.18 -22.62
C THR A 106 -21.86 -29.78 -21.24
N ALA A 107 -23.16 -29.98 -20.97
CA ALA A 107 -23.76 -29.73 -19.67
C ALA A 107 -23.10 -30.56 -18.53
N SER A 108 -22.65 -31.77 -18.85
CA SER A 108 -21.93 -32.64 -17.90
C SER A 108 -20.56 -32.05 -17.56
N GLU A 109 -19.78 -31.72 -18.57
CA GLU A 109 -18.45 -31.13 -18.40
C GLU A 109 -18.52 -29.79 -17.66
N ARG A 110 -19.50 -28.94 -17.97
CA ARG A 110 -19.73 -27.69 -17.23
C ARG A 110 -19.98 -27.96 -15.75
N ARG A 111 -20.84 -28.92 -15.39
CA ARG A 111 -21.09 -29.28 -14.00
C ARG A 111 -19.83 -29.76 -13.29
N THR A 112 -19.04 -30.63 -13.92
CA THR A 112 -17.78 -31.12 -13.35
C THR A 112 -16.81 -29.98 -13.08
N ARG A 113 -16.53 -29.11 -14.05
CA ARG A 113 -15.61 -27.98 -13.89
C ARG A 113 -16.08 -27.00 -12.81
N VAL A 114 -17.41 -26.73 -12.75
CA VAL A 114 -17.97 -25.85 -11.72
C VAL A 114 -17.80 -26.49 -10.33
N ALA A 115 -18.04 -27.80 -10.19
CA ALA A 115 -17.91 -28.52 -8.93
C ALA A 115 -16.43 -28.53 -8.44
N GLU A 116 -15.48 -28.84 -9.31
CA GLU A 116 -14.03 -28.85 -9.00
C GLU A 116 -13.55 -27.49 -8.51
N ILE A 117 -13.89 -26.40 -9.23
CA ILE A 117 -13.45 -25.06 -8.82
C ILE A 117 -14.17 -24.59 -7.54
N ALA A 118 -15.44 -24.97 -7.36
CA ALA A 118 -16.18 -24.65 -6.15
C ALA A 118 -15.62 -25.37 -4.91
N GLU A 119 -15.14 -26.59 -5.06
CA GLU A 119 -14.46 -27.33 -4.00
C GLU A 119 -13.11 -26.65 -3.66
N SER A 120 -12.29 -26.33 -4.66
CA SER A 120 -10.99 -25.69 -4.46
C SER A 120 -11.09 -24.34 -3.73
N LEU A 121 -12.18 -23.59 -3.96
CA LEU A 121 -12.46 -22.30 -3.34
C LEU A 121 -13.45 -22.38 -2.16
N ARG A 122 -13.80 -23.60 -1.70
CA ARG A 122 -14.64 -23.88 -0.51
C ARG A 122 -16.01 -23.21 -0.57
N ILE A 123 -16.69 -23.28 -1.72
CA ILE A 123 -18.04 -22.72 -1.96
C ILE A 123 -19.06 -23.75 -2.46
N SER A 124 -18.75 -25.04 -2.39
CA SER A 124 -19.64 -26.11 -2.84
C SER A 124 -21.03 -26.05 -2.17
N ALA A 125 -21.12 -25.67 -0.89
CA ALA A 125 -22.33 -25.56 -0.12
C ALA A 125 -23.32 -24.48 -0.60
N VAL A 126 -22.83 -23.51 -1.42
CA VAL A 126 -23.66 -22.36 -1.86
C VAL A 126 -23.95 -22.34 -3.35
N LEU A 127 -23.59 -23.39 -4.08
CA LEU A 127 -23.77 -23.46 -5.54
C LEU A 127 -25.20 -23.19 -6.02
N ASN A 128 -26.21 -23.61 -5.27
CA ASN A 128 -27.60 -23.43 -5.60
C ASN A 128 -28.22 -22.12 -5.07
N ARG A 129 -27.43 -21.27 -4.41
CA ARG A 129 -27.87 -19.98 -3.86
C ARG A 129 -27.59 -18.83 -4.82
N ARG A 130 -28.40 -17.79 -4.73
CA ARG A 130 -28.20 -16.54 -5.46
C ARG A 130 -27.24 -15.62 -4.71
N PRO A 131 -26.62 -14.61 -5.35
CA PRO A 131 -25.71 -13.67 -4.71
C PRO A 131 -26.28 -12.93 -3.49
N SER A 132 -27.61 -12.69 -3.45
CA SER A 132 -28.29 -12.06 -2.31
C SER A 132 -28.40 -12.97 -1.08
N GLU A 133 -28.24 -14.28 -1.25
CA GLU A 133 -28.42 -15.31 -0.21
C GLU A 133 -27.11 -15.78 0.41
N ILE A 134 -25.99 -15.21 -0.01
CA ILE A 134 -24.64 -15.61 0.41
C ILE A 134 -23.85 -14.44 0.99
N SER A 135 -22.87 -14.74 1.87
CA SER A 135 -22.04 -13.73 2.51
C SER A 135 -21.13 -12.99 1.53
N GLY A 136 -20.57 -11.85 1.95
CA GLY A 136 -19.59 -11.07 1.16
C GLY A 136 -18.41 -11.90 0.70
N GLY A 137 -17.79 -12.66 1.60
CA GLY A 137 -16.68 -13.55 1.28
C GLY A 137 -17.05 -14.68 0.32
N GLN A 138 -18.28 -15.23 0.45
CA GLN A 138 -18.79 -16.22 -0.50
C GLN A 138 -19.01 -15.61 -1.88
N ARG A 139 -19.60 -14.40 -1.97
CA ARG A 139 -19.72 -13.67 -3.25
C ARG A 139 -18.36 -13.45 -3.90
N GLN A 140 -17.35 -13.09 -3.10
CA GLN A 140 -15.98 -12.89 -3.59
C GLN A 140 -15.41 -14.16 -4.20
N ARG A 141 -15.55 -15.30 -3.51
CA ARG A 141 -15.09 -16.60 -4.01
C ARG A 141 -15.85 -17.05 -5.26
N VAL A 142 -17.13 -16.75 -5.36
CA VAL A 142 -17.91 -17.00 -6.59
C VAL A 142 -17.38 -16.16 -7.76
N GLY A 143 -17.03 -14.88 -7.52
CA GLY A 143 -16.39 -14.01 -8.52
C GLY A 143 -15.03 -14.53 -8.98
N LEU A 144 -14.20 -14.98 -8.05
CA LEU A 144 -12.92 -15.63 -8.35
C LEU A 144 -13.15 -16.92 -9.14
N ALA A 145 -14.04 -17.80 -8.68
CA ALA A 145 -14.37 -19.04 -9.35
C ALA A 145 -14.80 -18.82 -10.81
N ARG A 146 -15.67 -17.83 -11.05
CA ARG A 146 -16.12 -17.45 -12.40
C ARG A 146 -14.96 -17.00 -13.30
N SER A 147 -13.96 -16.33 -12.74
CA SER A 147 -12.82 -15.84 -13.50
C SER A 147 -11.80 -16.93 -13.84
N VAL A 148 -11.71 -18.00 -13.03
CA VAL A 148 -10.70 -19.06 -13.20
C VAL A 148 -11.23 -20.34 -13.83
N VAL A 149 -12.56 -20.59 -13.81
CA VAL A 149 -13.18 -21.81 -14.35
C VAL A 149 -12.93 -22.01 -15.84
N THR A 150 -12.71 -20.92 -16.57
CA THR A 150 -12.41 -20.93 -18.02
C THR A 150 -10.97 -21.27 -18.34
N ALA A 151 -10.13 -21.60 -17.34
CA ALA A 151 -8.69 -21.79 -17.47
C ALA A 151 -8.01 -20.64 -18.22
N PRO A 152 -8.03 -19.43 -17.65
CA PRO A 152 -7.51 -18.23 -18.30
C PRO A 152 -5.98 -18.30 -18.46
N ARG A 153 -5.46 -17.58 -19.46
CA ARG A 153 -3.99 -17.43 -19.67
C ARG A 153 -3.38 -16.40 -18.71
N VAL A 154 -4.17 -15.41 -18.30
CA VAL A 154 -3.80 -14.32 -17.40
C VAL A 154 -5.00 -14.05 -16.48
N LEU A 155 -4.73 -13.73 -15.21
CA LEU A 155 -5.75 -13.33 -14.25
C LEU A 155 -5.52 -11.88 -13.83
N LEU A 156 -6.56 -11.06 -13.97
CA LEU A 156 -6.59 -9.64 -13.62
C LEU A 156 -7.51 -9.44 -12.43
N LEU A 157 -7.00 -8.90 -11.33
CA LEU A 157 -7.74 -8.73 -10.08
C LEU A 157 -7.69 -7.26 -9.66
N ASP A 158 -8.84 -6.58 -9.64
CA ASP A 158 -8.96 -5.16 -9.29
C ASP A 158 -9.52 -5.01 -7.88
N GLU A 159 -8.65 -4.79 -6.89
CA GLU A 159 -8.97 -4.66 -5.45
C GLU A 159 -9.93 -5.75 -4.94
N PRO A 160 -9.64 -7.03 -5.20
CA PRO A 160 -10.63 -8.09 -5.01
C PRO A 160 -11.03 -8.32 -3.56
N LEU A 161 -10.28 -7.83 -2.57
CA LEU A 161 -10.52 -8.12 -1.15
C LEU A 161 -10.87 -6.87 -0.31
N SER A 162 -10.98 -5.70 -0.92
CA SER A 162 -11.11 -4.40 -0.21
C SER A 162 -12.36 -4.28 0.69
N ALA A 163 -13.43 -5.02 0.40
CA ALA A 163 -14.70 -4.95 1.15
C ALA A 163 -14.87 -6.05 2.21
N LEU A 164 -13.81 -6.80 2.55
CA LEU A 164 -13.89 -7.97 3.43
C LEU A 164 -13.15 -7.74 4.74
N ASP A 165 -13.60 -8.43 5.79
CA ASP A 165 -12.89 -8.51 7.07
C ASP A 165 -11.57 -9.30 6.94
N HIS A 166 -10.66 -9.07 7.89
CA HIS A 166 -9.30 -9.61 7.87
C HIS A 166 -9.24 -11.16 7.85
N ASP A 167 -10.14 -11.85 8.55
CA ASP A 167 -10.12 -13.31 8.63
C ASP A 167 -10.57 -13.92 7.30
N THR A 168 -11.61 -13.34 6.71
CA THR A 168 -12.10 -13.73 5.38
C THR A 168 -11.07 -13.45 4.30
N GLN A 169 -10.39 -12.28 4.33
CA GLN A 169 -9.30 -11.96 3.43
C GLN A 169 -8.17 -13.00 3.51
N SER A 170 -7.70 -13.35 4.73
CA SER A 170 -6.61 -14.31 4.92
C SER A 170 -6.92 -15.67 4.30
N ARG A 171 -8.16 -16.15 4.45
CA ARG A 171 -8.61 -17.44 3.87
C ARG A 171 -8.65 -17.41 2.35
N ILE A 172 -9.12 -16.30 1.76
CA ILE A 172 -9.15 -16.15 0.29
C ILE A 172 -7.73 -16.03 -0.28
N ILE A 173 -6.83 -15.32 0.40
CA ILE A 173 -5.41 -15.22 0.05
C ILE A 173 -4.78 -16.62 0.00
N GLU A 174 -5.02 -17.44 1.03
CA GLU A 174 -4.51 -18.82 1.08
C GLU A 174 -5.07 -19.67 -0.07
N ASP A 175 -6.36 -19.57 -0.36
CA ASP A 175 -7.02 -20.30 -1.45
C ASP A 175 -6.44 -19.86 -2.82
N LEU A 176 -6.23 -18.56 -3.03
CA LEU A 176 -5.65 -18.01 -4.26
C LEU A 176 -4.17 -18.44 -4.43
N ARG A 177 -3.38 -18.43 -3.36
CA ARG A 177 -1.98 -18.93 -3.39
C ARG A 177 -1.92 -20.40 -3.76
N ARG A 178 -2.76 -21.23 -3.15
CA ARG A 178 -2.85 -22.66 -3.44
C ARG A 178 -3.23 -22.89 -4.90
N TRP A 179 -4.24 -22.17 -5.38
CA TRP A 179 -4.68 -22.27 -6.77
C TRP A 179 -3.56 -21.85 -7.74
N ASN A 180 -2.89 -20.70 -7.49
CA ASN A 180 -1.80 -20.23 -8.33
C ASN A 180 -0.58 -21.15 -8.32
N SER A 181 -0.26 -21.79 -7.20
CA SER A 181 0.86 -22.75 -7.11
C SER A 181 0.66 -23.95 -8.05
N ALA A 182 -0.60 -24.35 -8.29
CA ALA A 182 -0.93 -25.46 -9.19
C ALA A 182 -0.94 -25.03 -10.67
N HIS A 183 -1.29 -23.76 -10.98
CA HIS A 183 -1.54 -23.32 -12.35
C HIS A 183 -0.42 -22.45 -12.93
N ARG A 184 0.31 -21.70 -12.08
CA ARG A 184 1.47 -20.85 -12.43
C ARG A 184 1.23 -19.98 -13.67
N ILE A 185 0.11 -19.26 -13.68
CA ILE A 185 -0.18 -18.24 -14.71
C ILE A 185 0.21 -16.85 -14.21
N PRO A 186 0.43 -15.88 -15.11
CA PRO A 186 0.57 -14.48 -14.73
C PRO A 186 -0.70 -13.96 -14.06
N ILE A 187 -0.56 -13.40 -12.86
CA ILE A 187 -1.64 -12.71 -12.13
C ILE A 187 -1.21 -11.26 -11.92
N LEU A 188 -1.97 -10.32 -12.44
CA LEU A 188 -1.83 -8.89 -12.14
C LEU A 188 -2.89 -8.51 -11.10
N TYR A 189 -2.44 -8.23 -9.89
CA TYR A 189 -3.27 -8.02 -8.71
C TYR A 189 -3.16 -6.57 -8.23
N VAL A 190 -4.23 -5.81 -8.34
CA VAL A 190 -4.29 -4.42 -7.84
C VAL A 190 -4.70 -4.41 -6.38
N THR A 191 -3.94 -3.74 -5.55
CA THR A 191 -4.28 -3.45 -4.15
C THR A 191 -3.58 -2.19 -3.65
N HIS A 192 -4.10 -1.63 -2.55
CA HIS A 192 -3.46 -0.61 -1.73
C HIS A 192 -3.13 -1.15 -0.32
N SER A 193 -3.36 -2.44 -0.07
CA SER A 193 -3.13 -3.10 1.21
C SER A 193 -1.71 -3.66 1.31
N HIS A 194 -0.90 -3.13 2.23
CA HIS A 194 0.44 -3.66 2.53
C HIS A 194 0.41 -5.14 2.91
N ARG A 195 -0.63 -5.56 3.66
CA ARG A 195 -0.79 -6.96 4.06
C ARG A 195 -0.95 -7.88 2.86
N GLU A 196 -1.74 -7.49 1.86
CA GLU A 196 -1.93 -8.29 0.64
C GLU A 196 -0.65 -8.35 -0.17
N VAL A 197 0.12 -7.25 -0.23
CA VAL A 197 1.44 -7.21 -0.88
C VAL A 197 2.35 -8.29 -0.31
N PHE A 198 2.55 -8.33 1.01
CA PHE A 198 3.43 -9.32 1.63
C PHE A 198 2.85 -10.73 1.66
N ALA A 199 1.52 -10.86 1.70
CA ALA A 199 0.87 -12.17 1.74
C ALA A 199 0.80 -12.87 0.38
N LEU A 200 0.72 -12.13 -0.74
CA LEU A 200 0.50 -12.68 -2.08
C LEU A 200 1.61 -12.38 -3.06
N GLY A 201 2.24 -11.19 -2.96
CA GLY A 201 3.14 -10.68 -3.98
C GLY A 201 4.44 -11.47 -4.08
N GLU A 202 4.76 -11.92 -5.29
CA GLU A 202 6.09 -12.39 -5.66
C GLU A 202 6.92 -11.24 -6.25
N ARG A 203 6.24 -10.21 -6.79
CA ARG A 203 6.78 -8.97 -7.34
C ARG A 203 5.82 -7.82 -7.09
N VAL A 204 6.33 -6.63 -6.91
CA VAL A 204 5.55 -5.40 -6.73
C VAL A 204 5.98 -4.37 -7.77
N ILE A 205 5.00 -3.81 -8.46
CA ILE A 205 5.16 -2.65 -9.33
C ILE A 205 4.38 -1.51 -8.70
N VAL A 206 5.05 -0.40 -8.44
CA VAL A 206 4.42 0.79 -7.88
C VAL A 206 4.10 1.78 -8.97
N LEU A 207 2.82 2.15 -9.06
CA LEU A 207 2.33 3.11 -10.04
C LEU A 207 2.04 4.45 -9.37
N SER A 208 2.60 5.52 -9.89
CA SER A 208 2.32 6.89 -9.49
C SER A 208 2.13 7.79 -10.70
N ASN A 209 1.07 8.60 -10.70
CA ASN A 209 0.76 9.53 -11.79
C ASN A 209 0.84 8.93 -13.19
N GLY A 210 0.43 7.66 -13.33
CA GLY A 210 0.41 6.97 -14.62
C GLY A 210 1.74 6.35 -15.05
N ALA A 211 2.80 6.46 -14.26
CA ALA A 211 4.12 5.89 -14.55
C ALA A 211 4.55 4.87 -13.49
N VAL A 212 5.39 3.91 -13.88
CA VAL A 212 6.05 2.98 -12.96
C VAL A 212 7.17 3.73 -12.23
N VAL A 213 7.12 3.75 -10.88
CA VAL A 213 8.12 4.43 -10.04
C VAL A 213 8.99 3.46 -9.26
N ALA A 214 8.56 2.21 -9.09
CA ALA A 214 9.38 1.14 -8.53
C ALA A 214 8.91 -0.22 -9.03
N ASP A 215 9.84 -1.18 -9.06
CA ASP A 215 9.62 -2.54 -9.53
C ASP A 215 10.64 -3.46 -8.85
N GLY A 216 10.20 -4.47 -8.11
CA GLY A 216 11.08 -5.37 -7.38
C GLY A 216 10.37 -6.36 -6.48
N ALA A 217 11.12 -7.00 -5.58
CA ALA A 217 10.56 -7.86 -4.55
C ALA A 217 9.77 -7.04 -3.50
N PRO A 218 8.71 -7.61 -2.89
CA PRO A 218 7.92 -6.90 -1.87
C PRO A 218 8.75 -6.26 -0.76
N ASP A 219 9.73 -6.98 -0.22
CA ASP A 219 10.57 -6.47 0.87
C ASP A 219 11.44 -5.29 0.43
N GLU A 220 11.98 -5.33 -0.78
CA GLU A 220 12.81 -4.26 -1.33
C GLU A 220 11.98 -2.99 -1.58
N VAL A 221 10.85 -3.14 -2.28
CA VAL A 221 10.00 -2.01 -2.66
C VAL A 221 9.28 -1.38 -1.48
N MET A 222 8.75 -2.22 -0.55
CA MET A 222 7.86 -1.75 0.51
C MET A 222 8.58 -1.36 1.80
N ASN A 223 9.77 -1.91 2.06
CA ASN A 223 10.50 -1.68 3.32
C ASN A 223 11.79 -0.88 3.15
N ALA A 224 12.26 -0.67 1.92
CA ALA A 224 13.46 0.12 1.62
C ALA A 224 13.17 1.17 0.54
N PRO A 225 12.31 2.18 0.83
CA PRO A 225 11.98 3.21 -0.14
C PRO A 225 13.22 4.01 -0.53
N GLU A 226 13.50 4.11 -1.83
CA GLU A 226 14.65 4.86 -2.34
C GLU A 226 14.38 6.36 -2.44
N THR A 227 13.12 6.77 -2.51
CA THR A 227 12.69 8.16 -2.66
C THR A 227 11.59 8.51 -1.67
N ASP A 228 11.36 9.81 -1.43
CA ASP A 228 10.28 10.31 -0.57
C ASP A 228 8.91 9.89 -1.06
N LEU A 229 8.71 9.96 -2.38
CA LEU A 229 7.46 9.52 -2.98
C LEU A 229 7.19 8.05 -2.66
N MET A 230 8.22 7.21 -2.75
CA MET A 230 8.12 5.80 -2.37
C MET A 230 7.87 5.62 -0.89
N ALA A 231 8.53 6.38 -0.03
CA ALA A 231 8.31 6.35 1.41
C ALA A 231 6.84 6.66 1.74
N LEU A 232 6.29 7.75 1.18
CA LEU A 232 4.89 8.12 1.37
C LEU A 232 3.91 7.06 0.81
N LEU A 233 4.17 6.54 -0.39
CA LEU A 233 3.32 5.52 -1.01
C LEU A 233 3.35 4.19 -0.24
N THR A 234 4.48 3.86 0.39
CA THR A 234 4.65 2.64 1.19
C THR A 234 4.33 2.84 2.68
N GLY A 235 3.68 3.97 3.03
CA GLY A 235 3.09 4.21 4.35
C GLY A 235 4.09 4.66 5.41
N PHE A 236 5.14 5.37 4.99
CA PHE A 236 5.97 6.15 5.91
C PHE A 236 5.41 7.57 5.99
N GLU A 237 4.62 7.87 7.01
CA GLU A 237 3.96 9.16 7.17
C GLU A 237 4.93 10.26 7.66
N ASN A 238 6.03 9.87 8.29
CA ASN A 238 7.07 10.78 8.74
C ASN A 238 8.28 10.63 7.81
N VAL A 239 8.55 11.63 6.99
CA VAL A 239 9.77 11.76 6.19
C VAL A 239 10.47 13.04 6.62
N LEU A 240 11.64 12.91 7.24
CA LEU A 240 12.32 13.98 7.95
C LEU A 240 13.68 14.24 7.31
N ASP A 241 14.00 15.50 7.04
CA ASP A 241 15.34 15.88 6.67
C ASP A 241 16.28 15.67 7.86
N ALA A 242 17.48 15.16 7.61
CA ALA A 242 18.49 14.90 8.62
C ALA A 242 19.91 15.07 8.07
N VAL A 243 20.87 15.26 8.97
CA VAL A 243 22.28 15.30 8.63
C VAL A 243 23.02 14.23 9.45
N VAL A 244 23.85 13.45 8.79
CA VAL A 244 24.67 12.41 9.44
C VAL A 244 25.74 13.08 10.32
N GLU A 245 25.72 12.81 11.62
CA GLU A 245 26.73 13.31 12.56
C GLU A 245 27.88 12.34 12.78
N THR A 246 27.51 11.11 13.14
CA THR A 246 28.50 10.08 13.44
C THR A 246 28.09 8.74 12.86
N ARG A 247 29.07 7.89 12.57
CA ARG A 247 28.89 6.52 12.10
C ARG A 247 29.61 5.56 13.02
N SER A 248 28.93 4.47 13.37
CA SER A 248 29.51 3.36 14.11
C SER A 248 29.38 2.07 13.31
N VAL A 249 30.45 1.69 12.61
CA VAL A 249 30.47 0.46 11.80
C VAL A 249 30.34 -0.76 12.69
N THR A 250 30.96 -0.75 13.87
CA THR A 250 30.91 -1.86 14.82
C THR A 250 29.55 -2.07 15.44
N ALA A 251 28.77 -0.98 15.62
CA ALA A 251 27.41 -1.07 16.13
C ALA A 251 26.34 -1.20 15.03
N GLY A 252 26.72 -1.02 13.74
CA GLY A 252 25.80 -1.07 12.62
C GLY A 252 24.79 0.08 12.57
N VAL A 253 25.14 1.25 13.15
CA VAL A 253 24.24 2.40 13.29
C VAL A 253 24.92 3.71 12.94
N MET A 254 24.09 4.73 12.65
CA MET A 254 24.50 6.14 12.52
C MET A 254 23.68 6.99 13.48
N ARG A 255 24.28 8.11 13.96
CA ARG A 255 23.53 9.21 14.56
C ARG A 255 23.31 10.29 13.54
N VAL A 256 22.09 10.76 13.48
CA VAL A 256 21.65 11.81 12.58
C VAL A 256 20.96 12.90 13.38
N ARG A 257 21.12 14.14 12.95
CA ARG A 257 20.45 15.30 13.54
C ARG A 257 19.35 15.79 12.62
N LEU A 258 18.16 15.96 13.18
CA LEU A 258 17.06 16.63 12.50
C LEU A 258 17.28 18.15 12.62
N PRO A 259 17.15 18.92 11.51
CA PRO A 259 17.23 20.37 11.59
C PRO A 259 16.08 20.91 12.45
N THR A 260 16.39 21.88 13.29
CA THR A 260 15.37 22.62 14.03
C THR A 260 14.52 23.39 13.01
N PRO A 261 13.17 23.32 13.05
CA PRO A 261 12.33 24.11 12.16
C PRO A 261 12.61 25.59 12.39
N THR A 262 13.30 26.26 11.46
CA THR A 262 13.44 27.70 11.46
C THR A 262 12.12 28.31 10.99
N GLY A 263 11.28 28.76 11.95
CA GLY A 263 10.24 29.75 11.70
C GLY A 263 9.05 29.26 10.88
N LEU A 264 8.14 28.48 11.49
CA LEU A 264 6.73 28.56 11.15
C LEU A 264 6.03 29.38 12.24
N PRO A 265 5.28 30.46 11.89
CA PRO A 265 4.46 31.16 12.86
C PRO A 265 3.39 30.20 13.37
N PRO A 266 2.99 30.26 14.67
CA PRO A 266 1.95 29.41 15.20
C PRO A 266 0.64 29.68 14.44
N LEU A 267 0.09 28.66 13.80
CA LEU A 267 -1.25 28.68 13.25
C LEU A 267 -2.24 28.90 14.42
N GLY A 268 -2.78 30.15 14.53
CA GLY A 268 -3.88 30.44 15.45
C GLY A 268 -3.62 31.50 16.50
N ALA A 269 -2.94 32.60 16.19
CA ALA A 269 -3.06 33.82 16.98
C ALA A 269 -3.99 34.80 16.24
N ARG A 270 -5.32 34.67 16.44
CA ARG A 270 -6.20 35.84 16.31
C ARG A 270 -6.07 36.63 17.60
N ALA A 271 -5.70 37.88 17.41
CA ALA A 271 -5.59 38.89 18.43
C ALA A 271 -6.89 38.98 19.26
N GLU A 272 -6.80 38.83 20.57
CA GLU A 272 -7.62 39.52 21.51
C GLU A 272 -6.69 40.40 22.34
N GLU A 273 -6.79 41.69 22.08
CA GLU A 273 -6.31 42.75 22.96
C GLU A 273 -7.13 42.76 24.25
N GLY A 274 -6.49 42.76 25.38
CA GLY A 274 -7.19 43.04 26.63
C GLY A 274 -6.45 42.66 27.91
N THR A 275 -5.76 43.67 28.46
CA THR A 275 -5.48 43.96 29.89
C THR A 275 -4.51 43.09 30.68
N SER A 276 -3.46 43.81 31.08
CA SER A 276 -2.47 43.55 32.13
C SER A 276 -3.04 43.08 33.45
N ASN A 277 -2.48 42.01 34.06
CA ASN A 277 -2.13 42.04 35.47
C ASN A 277 -0.99 41.05 35.79
N GLY A 278 0.01 41.55 36.51
CA GLY A 278 1.24 40.83 36.80
C GLY A 278 1.05 39.71 37.83
N GLY A 279 1.51 38.53 37.49
CA GLY A 279 1.67 37.41 38.37
C GLY A 279 2.70 36.48 37.81
N ARG A 280 3.88 36.45 38.41
CA ARG A 280 5.01 35.56 38.02
C ARG A 280 4.62 34.12 38.38
N PRO A 281 4.54 33.21 37.39
CA PRO A 281 4.27 31.79 37.70
C PRO A 281 5.50 31.14 38.35
N PRO A 282 5.30 30.10 39.20
CA PRO A 282 6.38 29.37 39.86
C PRO A 282 7.14 28.53 38.84
N PRO A 283 8.42 28.18 39.10
CA PRO A 283 9.23 27.42 38.14
C PRO A 283 8.68 26.00 38.01
N SER A 284 8.16 25.68 36.81
CA SER A 284 7.78 24.35 36.42
C SER A 284 9.02 23.46 36.28
N ARG A 285 9.17 22.49 37.18
CA ARG A 285 10.02 21.32 36.97
C ARG A 285 9.36 20.47 35.87
N GLY A 286 9.72 20.66 34.63
CA GLY A 286 9.26 19.86 33.51
C GLY A 286 10.30 19.92 32.38
N GLY A 287 10.72 18.75 31.89
CA GLY A 287 11.73 18.59 30.86
C GLY A 287 11.45 19.51 29.67
N GLY A 288 12.31 20.53 29.50
CA GLY A 288 12.27 21.42 28.36
C GLY A 288 12.66 20.65 27.08
N ILE A 289 12.00 20.97 25.99
CA ILE A 289 12.46 20.58 24.64
C ILE A 289 13.90 21.08 24.51
N PRO A 290 14.87 20.21 24.16
CA PRO A 290 16.25 20.62 24.07
C PRO A 290 16.40 21.69 22.97
N GLU A 291 17.06 22.79 23.28
CA GLU A 291 17.47 23.84 22.32
C GLU A 291 18.46 23.31 21.24
N ARG A 292 18.97 22.10 21.41
CA ARG A 292 19.77 21.36 20.44
C ARG A 292 18.86 20.43 19.65
N GLY A 293 18.97 20.48 18.29
CA GLY A 293 18.15 19.66 17.37
C GLY A 293 18.04 18.21 17.79
N VAL A 294 16.96 17.56 17.38
CA VAL A 294 16.62 16.16 17.73
C VAL A 294 17.65 15.22 17.11
N GLU A 295 18.25 14.35 17.92
CA GLU A 295 19.14 13.29 17.47
C GLU A 295 18.38 11.97 17.35
N LEU A 296 18.61 11.22 16.25
CA LEU A 296 18.10 9.87 16.05
C LEU A 296 19.25 8.91 15.76
N GLU A 297 19.15 7.70 16.31
CA GLU A 297 19.96 6.56 15.92
C GLU A 297 19.24 5.78 14.83
N VAL A 298 19.85 5.64 13.65
CA VAL A 298 19.30 4.99 12.46
C VAL A 298 20.24 3.88 11.98
N PRO A 299 19.77 2.92 11.17
CA PRO A 299 20.64 1.88 10.62
C PRO A 299 21.79 2.47 9.80
N LEU A 300 22.96 1.82 9.84
CA LEU A 300 24.14 2.21 9.08
C LEU A 300 23.88 2.06 7.58
N THR A 301 24.20 3.11 6.82
CA THR A 301 24.21 3.11 5.35
C THR A 301 25.58 3.56 4.83
N SER A 302 25.73 3.64 3.52
CA SER A 302 26.93 4.18 2.86
C SER A 302 27.11 5.69 3.00
N SER A 303 26.11 6.43 3.48
CA SER A 303 26.14 7.90 3.60
C SER A 303 27.30 8.37 4.49
N HIS A 304 28.03 9.40 4.05
CA HIS A 304 29.19 9.97 4.77
C HIS A 304 28.75 10.91 5.89
N PRO A 305 29.61 11.18 6.91
CA PRO A 305 29.39 12.26 7.87
C PRO A 305 29.13 13.59 7.16
N SER A 306 28.26 14.41 7.72
CA SER A 306 27.77 15.68 7.15
C SER A 306 26.92 15.56 5.87
N ALA A 307 26.66 14.34 5.37
CA ALA A 307 25.77 14.17 4.24
C ALA A 307 24.31 14.48 4.64
N PRO A 308 23.56 15.22 3.81
CA PRO A 308 22.12 15.33 3.96
C PRO A 308 21.48 13.98 3.60
N ILE A 309 20.58 13.55 4.44
CA ILE A 309 19.78 12.34 4.23
C ILE A 309 18.34 12.61 4.63
N ARG A 310 17.44 11.71 4.30
CA ARG A 310 16.09 11.69 4.85
C ARG A 310 15.86 10.44 5.68
N VAL A 311 15.11 10.61 6.76
CA VAL A 311 14.72 9.49 7.63
C VAL A 311 13.22 9.31 7.54
N ALA A 312 12.80 8.13 7.08
CA ALA A 312 11.39 7.76 6.96
C ALA A 312 10.99 6.85 8.14
N ILE A 313 9.88 7.16 8.80
CA ILE A 313 9.36 6.42 9.97
C ILE A 313 7.85 6.27 9.81
N ARG A 314 7.35 5.04 9.97
CA ARG A 314 5.90 4.81 9.98
C ARG A 314 5.30 5.31 11.29
N ALA A 315 4.18 6.02 11.21
CA ALA A 315 3.49 6.53 12.39
C ALA A 315 3.02 5.42 13.34
N GLY A 316 2.73 4.24 12.82
CA GLY A 316 2.37 3.05 13.59
C GLY A 316 3.53 2.37 14.31
N ASP A 317 4.76 2.63 13.94
CA ASP A 317 5.97 2.05 14.56
C ASP A 317 6.46 2.88 15.77
N ILE A 318 5.84 4.04 16.01
CA ILE A 318 6.18 4.94 17.12
C ILE A 318 5.31 4.60 18.31
N ILE A 319 5.94 4.23 19.41
CA ILE A 319 5.26 3.95 20.69
C ILE A 319 5.17 5.22 21.52
N VAL A 320 4.01 5.45 22.15
CA VAL A 320 3.77 6.59 23.03
C VAL A 320 3.81 6.13 24.49
N ALA A 321 4.54 6.85 25.34
CA ALA A 321 4.55 6.68 26.78
C ALA A 321 4.27 8.02 27.49
N THR A 322 3.59 7.98 28.62
CA THR A 322 3.28 9.17 29.44
C THR A 322 4.35 9.48 30.48
N GLU A 323 5.26 8.52 30.72
CA GLU A 323 6.40 8.64 31.63
C GLU A 323 7.69 8.27 30.90
N PRO A 324 8.88 8.74 31.38
CA PRO A 324 10.17 8.38 30.79
C PRO A 324 10.36 6.85 30.83
N PRO A 325 10.37 6.16 29.69
CA PRO A 325 10.49 4.72 29.64
C PRO A 325 11.92 4.27 30.06
N ARG A 326 12.02 3.14 30.75
CA ARG A 326 13.31 2.56 31.21
C ARG A 326 13.42 1.09 30.78
N GLY A 327 14.66 0.60 30.64
CA GLY A 327 14.92 -0.82 30.36
C GLY A 327 14.48 -1.27 28.95
N LEU A 328 14.48 -0.38 27.95
CA LEU A 328 14.06 -0.67 26.59
C LEU A 328 15.24 -1.01 25.68
N SER A 329 14.99 -1.86 24.68
CA SER A 329 15.93 -2.09 23.56
C SER A 329 15.86 -0.98 22.48
N ALA A 330 14.83 -0.13 22.50
CA ALA A 330 14.72 1.02 21.60
C ALA A 330 15.73 2.10 22.02
N ARG A 331 16.43 2.68 21.03
CA ARG A 331 17.47 3.67 21.27
C ARG A 331 16.99 5.11 21.16
N ASN A 332 15.95 5.34 20.33
CA ASN A 332 15.38 6.67 20.17
C ASN A 332 14.25 6.87 21.18
N VAL A 333 14.47 7.69 22.18
CA VAL A 333 13.51 8.04 23.22
C VAL A 333 13.43 9.56 23.27
N LEU A 334 12.36 10.14 22.73
CA LEU A 334 12.22 11.56 22.47
C LEU A 334 11.11 12.14 23.37
N PRO A 335 11.42 13.15 24.21
CA PRO A 335 10.37 13.89 24.91
C PRO A 335 9.63 14.76 23.89
N GLY A 336 8.33 14.88 24.03
CA GLY A 336 7.50 15.66 23.13
C GLY A 336 6.20 16.13 23.74
N ARG A 337 5.47 16.93 22.97
CA ARG A 337 4.14 17.44 23.34
C ARG A 337 3.15 17.18 22.21
N ILE A 338 1.99 16.68 22.55
CA ILE A 338 0.91 16.49 21.57
C ILE A 338 0.34 17.85 21.20
N ILE A 339 0.35 18.17 19.88
CA ILE A 339 -0.19 19.40 19.34
C ILE A 339 -1.67 19.23 18.97
N ALA A 340 -1.98 18.11 18.30
CA ALA A 340 -3.31 17.84 17.79
C ALA A 340 -3.60 16.33 17.80
N LEU A 341 -4.90 15.98 17.81
CA LEU A 341 -5.38 14.61 17.65
C LEU A 341 -6.51 14.59 16.64
N THR A 342 -6.45 13.63 15.71
CA THR A 342 -7.52 13.37 14.74
C THR A 342 -7.94 11.91 14.85
N ALA A 343 -9.24 11.67 15.07
CA ALA A 343 -9.79 10.32 15.14
C ALA A 343 -10.40 9.92 13.79
N GLU A 344 -9.99 8.78 13.27
CA GLU A 344 -10.48 8.22 12.01
C GLU A 344 -10.79 6.72 12.18
N GLY A 345 -12.05 6.40 12.39
CA GLY A 345 -12.49 5.02 12.56
C GLY A 345 -11.80 4.33 13.76
N SER A 346 -11.02 3.29 13.49
CA SER A 346 -10.29 2.49 14.49
C SER A 346 -8.91 3.06 14.84
N ARG A 347 -8.54 4.22 14.33
CA ARG A 347 -7.22 4.84 14.48
C ARG A 347 -7.34 6.26 15.00
N VAL A 348 -6.42 6.65 15.87
CA VAL A 348 -6.21 8.04 16.30
C VAL A 348 -4.81 8.46 15.88
N THR A 349 -4.71 9.51 15.08
CA THR A 349 -3.46 10.13 14.68
C THR A 349 -3.13 11.27 15.64
N LEU A 350 -1.96 11.20 16.26
CA LEU A 350 -1.40 12.25 17.09
C LEU A 350 -0.40 13.04 16.27
N SER A 351 -0.46 14.36 16.33
CA SER A 351 0.62 15.24 15.89
C SER A 351 1.45 15.62 17.12
N VAL A 352 2.72 15.24 17.16
CA VAL A 352 3.60 15.43 18.32
C VAL A 352 4.80 16.27 17.92
N ASP A 353 5.09 17.30 18.71
CA ASP A 353 6.30 18.10 18.59
C ASP A 353 7.36 17.55 19.55
N VAL A 354 8.47 17.12 18.98
CA VAL A 354 9.68 16.68 19.69
C VAL A 354 10.86 17.60 19.42
N GLY A 355 10.64 18.78 18.83
CA GLY A 355 11.61 19.64 18.15
C GLY A 355 11.62 19.41 16.62
N ALA A 356 10.84 18.41 16.17
CA ALA A 356 10.40 18.15 14.82
C ALA A 356 8.96 17.60 14.91
N HIS A 357 8.16 17.81 13.87
CA HIS A 357 6.79 17.30 13.82
C HIS A 357 6.77 15.83 13.47
N LEU A 358 6.17 14.99 14.34
CA LEU A 358 5.96 13.57 14.11
C LEU A 358 4.47 13.22 14.19
N LEU A 359 4.00 12.45 13.22
CA LEU A 359 2.71 11.78 13.25
C LEU A 359 2.86 10.42 13.94
N VAL A 360 1.93 10.11 14.84
CA VAL A 360 1.94 8.85 15.60
C VAL A 360 0.55 8.25 15.59
N HIS A 361 0.45 6.96 15.31
CA HIS A 361 -0.83 6.26 15.32
C HIS A 361 -1.01 5.48 16.62
N VAL A 362 -2.15 5.69 17.25
CA VAL A 362 -2.58 4.92 18.42
C VAL A 362 -4.02 4.42 18.25
N THR A 363 -4.41 3.42 19.03
CA THR A 363 -5.81 2.98 19.07
C THR A 363 -6.66 3.92 19.93
N PRO A 364 -7.99 4.01 19.71
CA PRO A 364 -8.90 4.74 20.61
C PRO A 364 -8.74 4.32 22.07
N THR A 365 -8.64 3.01 22.34
CA THR A 365 -8.41 2.46 23.68
C THR A 365 -7.10 2.95 24.29
N ALA A 366 -6.00 3.00 23.54
CA ALA A 366 -4.73 3.52 24.02
C ALA A 366 -4.83 5.02 24.35
N ARG A 367 -5.52 5.82 23.52
CA ARG A 367 -5.79 7.23 23.79
C ARG A 367 -6.52 7.42 25.11
N GLU A 368 -7.58 6.64 25.36
CA GLU A 368 -8.38 6.71 26.59
C GLU A 368 -7.58 6.26 27.81
N THR A 369 -6.92 5.11 27.74
CA THR A 369 -6.13 4.53 28.85
C THR A 369 -5.00 5.47 29.28
N LEU A 370 -4.30 6.06 28.30
CA LEU A 370 -3.19 6.99 28.55
C LEU A 370 -3.67 8.45 28.72
N ARG A 371 -4.98 8.71 28.60
CA ARG A 371 -5.60 10.04 28.71
C ARG A 371 -4.92 11.09 27.83
N LEU A 372 -4.62 10.70 26.59
CA LEU A 372 -3.93 11.57 25.65
C LEU A 372 -4.86 12.68 25.12
N GLN A 373 -4.39 13.92 25.23
CA GLN A 373 -5.09 15.12 24.75
C GLN A 373 -4.08 16.14 24.22
N ALA A 374 -4.55 17.13 23.48
CA ALA A 374 -3.70 18.24 23.03
C ALA A 374 -3.07 18.93 24.25
N GLY A 375 -1.78 19.22 24.14
CA GLY A 375 -0.98 19.80 25.23
C GLY A 375 -0.33 18.76 26.16
N SER A 376 -0.72 17.47 26.12
CA SER A 376 -0.10 16.42 26.96
C SER A 376 1.39 16.27 26.63
N ALA A 377 2.23 16.21 27.66
CA ALA A 377 3.62 15.80 27.55
C ALA A 377 3.69 14.28 27.36
N VAL A 378 4.49 13.80 26.41
CA VAL A 378 4.64 12.39 26.09
C VAL A 378 6.10 12.07 25.77
N TRP A 379 6.42 10.79 25.76
CA TRP A 379 7.67 10.24 25.28
C TRP A 379 7.39 9.39 24.05
N LEU A 380 8.09 9.67 22.95
CA LEU A 380 8.06 8.84 21.75
C LEU A 380 9.22 7.86 21.79
N VAL A 381 8.91 6.58 21.58
CA VAL A 381 9.90 5.50 21.58
C VAL A 381 9.92 4.89 20.20
N ILE A 382 11.11 4.94 19.54
CA ILE A 382 11.29 4.47 18.18
C ILE A 382 12.48 3.52 18.16
N LYS A 383 12.30 2.33 17.60
CA LYS A 383 13.40 1.39 17.40
C LYS A 383 14.30 1.89 16.26
N THR A 384 15.61 1.70 16.39
CA THR A 384 16.57 2.02 15.32
C THR A 384 16.15 1.40 13.97
N HIS A 385 15.67 0.16 13.97
CA HIS A 385 15.22 -0.53 12.75
C HIS A 385 13.90 -0.01 12.15
N SER A 386 13.12 0.75 12.90
CA SER A 386 11.91 1.41 12.38
C SER A 386 12.24 2.69 11.62
N CYS A 387 13.47 3.20 11.74
CA CYS A 387 13.97 4.32 10.95
C CYS A 387 14.57 3.79 9.63
N ARG A 388 14.10 4.31 8.50
CA ARG A 388 14.66 4.02 7.18
C ARG A 388 15.38 5.24 6.64
N VAL A 389 16.58 5.02 6.13
CA VAL A 389 17.34 6.09 5.47
C VAL A 389 16.97 6.09 4.00
N VAL A 390 16.49 7.23 3.53
CA VAL A 390 16.09 7.47 2.13
C VAL A 390 17.16 8.36 1.50
N SER A 391 17.57 8.07 0.28
CA SER A 391 18.49 8.93 -0.48
C SER A 391 17.85 10.29 -0.73
N ALA A 392 18.62 11.35 -0.54
CA ALA A 392 18.19 12.71 -0.86
C ALA A 392 18.27 13.03 -2.36
N ASP A 393 18.55 12.05 -3.22
CA ASP A 393 18.65 12.26 -4.66
C ASP A 393 17.30 12.52 -5.31
N GLU A 394 17.26 13.59 -6.09
CA GLU A 394 16.13 13.90 -7.00
C GLU A 394 15.84 12.70 -7.92
N PRO A 395 14.56 12.48 -8.30
CA PRO A 395 14.21 11.42 -9.22
C PRO A 395 14.99 11.63 -10.52
N ARG A 396 15.84 10.68 -10.89
CA ARG A 396 16.42 10.65 -12.23
C ARG A 396 15.24 10.54 -13.20
N VAL A 397 14.89 11.65 -13.80
CA VAL A 397 14.07 11.67 -15.01
C VAL A 397 14.87 10.89 -16.03
N ALA A 398 14.43 9.67 -16.34
CA ALA A 398 15.01 8.88 -17.41
C ALA A 398 14.88 9.69 -18.70
N SER A 399 16.03 10.05 -19.25
CA SER A 399 16.21 10.70 -20.54
C SER A 399 15.81 9.78 -21.69
#